data_0a2b0d1e4c68ec42d333d9937bd1dc00
#
_entry.id   0a2b0d1e4c68ec42d333d9937bd1dc00
#
_cell.length_a   1.000
_cell.length_b   1.000
_cell.length_c   1.000
_cell.angle_alpha   90.00
_cell.angle_beta   90.00
_cell.angle_gamma   90.00
#
_symmetry.space_group_name_H-M   'P 1'
#
loop_
_entity.id
_entity.type
_entity.pdbx_description
1 polymer ?
#
loop_
_entity_poly.entity_id
_entity_poly.type
_entity_poly.pdbx_seq_one_letter_code
_entity_poly.pdbx_strand_id
1 'polypeptide(L)'
;MFFSETDLSDFIEENDVKFIRMTFCDTFGNMKNIAIMPRELHRAITDGIPFNATGLLEASHQNLLLKPDTSTLSILPWWPQSGRVVRFFCKLYHMDGTPYEGDLRRNLRETMKSLQKQGYQCEMGTRCEFYLFETDMAGKPTRIPCDQGGYLDVAPLDKCENTRREICLSLEEMGLNPTTSCHKHGPGQNEIDFACSNPLTAADNMAHYKTVVKTIAAQNGFYASFMPKPFKDCSGSGLKITLCIKKDDKSIFGTSHKDLTPEGRAFIAGILNRAREFTMFSNPTINSYDRFGYRAAPSRINWSEENRIPLVQLLYAPGRDGSIEFRSADAYCNPYITFQMLLSAGMAGIQNGEELYDNMNAANENSAIPTLPHSLEESIRLAQESDFVRSTVPEAILHDFSAAMQKEVDAYHLAKDPEAFCFERYF
;
A
#
# COMPACT_ATOMS: atom_id res chain seq x y z
N MET A 1 5.27 -20.30 -6.78
CA MET A 1 5.83 -21.40 -7.62
C MET A 1 7.20 -20.92 -8.05
N PHE A 2 8.26 -21.69 -7.87
CA PHE A 2 9.57 -21.30 -8.40
C PHE A 2 9.68 -21.84 -9.80
N PHE A 3 9.69 -20.97 -10.78
CA PHE A 3 9.96 -21.36 -12.16
C PHE A 3 11.46 -21.64 -12.33
N SER A 4 11.81 -22.77 -12.89
CA SER A 4 13.17 -22.99 -13.41
C SER A 4 13.42 -22.05 -14.59
N GLU A 5 14.65 -21.85 -14.96
CA GLU A 5 15.00 -21.02 -16.12
C GLU A 5 14.42 -21.59 -17.42
N THR A 6 14.33 -22.91 -17.50
CA THR A 6 13.68 -23.62 -18.61
C THR A 6 12.19 -23.32 -18.65
N ASP A 7 11.47 -23.45 -17.50
CA ASP A 7 10.04 -23.16 -17.42
C ASP A 7 9.73 -21.73 -17.86
N LEU A 8 10.61 -20.75 -17.53
CA LEU A 8 10.44 -19.36 -17.94
C LEU A 8 10.65 -19.18 -19.45
N SER A 9 11.64 -19.86 -20.03
CA SER A 9 11.90 -19.79 -21.47
C SER A 9 10.73 -20.39 -22.26
N ASP A 10 10.22 -21.53 -21.82
CA ASP A 10 9.07 -22.19 -22.42
C ASP A 10 7.81 -21.31 -22.32
N PHE A 11 7.57 -20.72 -21.14
CA PHE A 11 6.45 -19.77 -20.94
C PHE A 11 6.52 -18.57 -21.88
N ILE A 12 7.72 -17.99 -22.06
CA ILE A 12 7.94 -16.83 -22.93
C ILE A 12 7.65 -17.18 -24.39
N GLU A 13 8.10 -18.35 -24.82
CA GLU A 13 7.90 -18.82 -26.20
C GLU A 13 6.42 -19.16 -26.45
N GLU A 14 5.80 -19.97 -25.60
CA GLU A 14 4.40 -20.40 -25.71
C GLU A 14 3.40 -19.22 -25.65
N ASN A 15 3.73 -18.16 -24.91
CA ASN A 15 2.87 -16.98 -24.77
C ASN A 15 3.22 -15.83 -25.73
N ASP A 16 4.08 -16.04 -26.72
CA ASP A 16 4.52 -15.01 -27.68
C ASP A 16 4.96 -13.70 -26.98
N VAL A 17 5.73 -13.81 -25.89
CA VAL A 17 6.20 -12.65 -25.14
C VAL A 17 7.26 -11.90 -25.95
N LYS A 18 7.06 -10.60 -26.15
CA LYS A 18 8.01 -9.72 -26.89
C LYS A 18 8.74 -8.72 -26.00
N PHE A 19 8.16 -8.40 -24.84
CA PHE A 19 8.76 -7.46 -23.89
C PHE A 19 8.65 -7.96 -22.46
N ILE A 20 9.71 -7.78 -21.69
CA ILE A 20 9.76 -8.09 -20.27
C ILE A 20 9.98 -6.78 -19.50
N ARG A 21 9.06 -6.45 -18.61
CA ARG A 21 9.17 -5.29 -17.71
C ARG A 21 9.90 -5.69 -16.44
N MET A 22 11.09 -5.17 -16.26
CA MET A 22 11.88 -5.25 -15.03
C MET A 22 11.41 -4.14 -14.10
N THR A 23 10.54 -4.47 -13.13
CA THR A 23 9.80 -3.47 -12.33
C THR A 23 10.33 -3.42 -10.90
N PHE A 24 10.43 -2.22 -10.35
CA PHE A 24 10.74 -1.95 -8.94
C PHE A 24 9.95 -0.73 -8.45
N CYS A 25 9.92 -0.50 -7.15
CA CYS A 25 9.36 0.73 -6.58
C CYS A 25 10.48 1.69 -6.16
N ASP A 26 10.27 2.98 -6.40
CA ASP A 26 11.09 4.01 -5.79
C ASP A 26 10.81 4.13 -4.28
N THR A 27 11.54 5.01 -3.59
CA THR A 27 11.40 5.24 -2.15
C THR A 27 9.97 5.64 -1.75
N PHE A 28 9.21 6.26 -2.64
CA PHE A 28 7.85 6.75 -2.41
C PHE A 28 6.74 5.77 -2.83
N GLY A 29 7.10 4.55 -3.24
CA GLY A 29 6.14 3.52 -3.67
C GLY A 29 5.60 3.70 -5.09
N ASN A 30 6.24 4.54 -5.91
CA ASN A 30 5.91 4.64 -7.33
C ASN A 30 6.61 3.55 -8.11
N MET A 31 5.86 2.88 -8.97
CA MET A 31 6.43 1.84 -9.83
C MET A 31 7.29 2.44 -10.95
N LYS A 32 8.47 1.89 -11.11
CA LYS A 32 9.42 2.17 -12.19
C LYS A 32 9.74 0.89 -12.94
N ASN A 33 10.11 0.97 -14.20
CA ASN A 33 10.52 -0.22 -14.94
C ASN A 33 11.52 0.11 -16.05
N ILE A 34 12.27 -0.94 -16.44
CA ILE A 34 13.05 -0.99 -17.66
C ILE A 34 12.49 -2.16 -18.48
N ALA A 35 12.28 -1.96 -19.78
CA ALA A 35 11.91 -3.04 -20.67
C ALA A 35 13.16 -3.71 -21.25
N ILE A 36 13.17 -5.05 -21.24
CA ILE A 36 14.18 -5.85 -21.94
C ILE A 36 13.52 -6.76 -22.98
N MET A 37 14.30 -7.17 -23.96
CA MET A 37 13.87 -8.19 -24.91
C MET A 37 14.00 -9.58 -24.26
N PRO A 38 13.17 -10.57 -24.64
CA PRO A 38 13.22 -11.93 -24.08
C PRO A 38 14.63 -12.57 -24.10
N ARG A 39 15.40 -12.36 -25.16
CA ARG A 39 16.78 -12.87 -25.27
C ARG A 39 17.73 -12.37 -24.15
N GLU A 40 17.39 -11.25 -23.47
CA GLU A 40 18.18 -10.71 -22.39
C GLU A 40 17.81 -11.28 -21.01
N LEU A 41 16.78 -12.15 -20.94
CA LEU A 41 16.27 -12.66 -19.66
C LEU A 41 17.34 -13.46 -18.91
N HIS A 42 18.09 -14.32 -19.59
CA HIS A 42 19.18 -15.07 -18.97
C HIS A 42 20.20 -14.13 -18.32
N ARG A 43 20.67 -13.11 -19.05
CA ARG A 43 21.58 -12.10 -18.51
C ARG A 43 20.98 -11.33 -17.34
N ALA A 44 19.68 -11.00 -17.41
CA ALA A 44 18.98 -10.31 -16.33
C ALA A 44 18.95 -11.14 -15.04
N ILE A 45 18.81 -12.47 -15.14
CA ILE A 45 18.79 -13.40 -14.00
C ILE A 45 20.19 -13.55 -13.41
N THR A 46 21.20 -13.78 -14.26
CA THR A 46 22.58 -14.09 -13.82
C THR A 46 23.32 -12.83 -13.38
N ASP A 47 23.43 -11.86 -14.26
CA ASP A 47 24.28 -10.66 -14.07
C ASP A 47 23.49 -9.48 -13.53
N GLY A 48 22.22 -9.38 -13.90
CA GLY A 48 21.37 -8.22 -13.65
C GLY A 48 21.44 -7.18 -14.77
N ILE A 49 20.48 -6.27 -14.77
CA ILE A 49 20.40 -5.15 -15.73
C ILE A 49 20.84 -3.87 -15.02
N PRO A 50 21.94 -3.23 -15.46
CA PRO A 50 22.40 -2.00 -14.84
C PRO A 50 21.48 -0.83 -15.19
N PHE A 51 21.26 0.06 -14.23
CA PHE A 51 20.54 1.31 -14.42
C PHE A 51 21.09 2.42 -13.51
N ASN A 52 20.87 3.66 -13.92
CA ASN A 52 21.21 4.81 -13.10
C ASN A 52 20.06 5.10 -12.12
N ALA A 53 20.33 4.94 -10.83
CA ALA A 53 19.36 5.16 -9.76
C ALA A 53 19.27 6.61 -9.26
N THR A 54 20.11 7.50 -9.78
CA THR A 54 20.14 8.93 -9.38
C THR A 54 18.76 9.57 -9.57
N GLY A 55 18.26 10.19 -8.51
CA GLY A 55 16.96 10.87 -8.51
C GLY A 55 15.74 9.95 -8.44
N LEU A 56 15.95 8.62 -8.41
CA LEU A 56 14.87 7.64 -8.19
C LEU A 56 14.92 7.05 -6.79
N LEU A 57 16.13 6.84 -6.30
CA LEU A 57 16.46 6.35 -4.96
C LEU A 57 17.45 7.39 -4.43
N GLU A 58 16.99 8.38 -3.70
CA GLU A 58 17.74 9.62 -3.43
C GLU A 58 19.10 9.39 -2.76
N ALA A 59 19.26 8.33 -1.96
CA ALA A 59 20.54 7.97 -1.34
C ALA A 59 21.63 7.53 -2.33
N SER A 60 21.31 7.38 -3.63
CA SER A 60 22.29 6.83 -4.56
C SER A 60 22.52 7.71 -5.75
N HIS A 61 23.70 8.30 -5.79
CA HIS A 61 24.31 8.80 -7.02
C HIS A 61 25.02 7.67 -7.77
N GLN A 62 24.50 6.43 -7.70
CA GLN A 62 25.16 5.22 -8.14
C GLN A 62 24.35 4.50 -9.21
N ASN A 63 25.05 3.72 -10.01
CA ASN A 63 24.42 2.70 -10.82
C ASN A 63 24.11 1.48 -9.92
N LEU A 64 22.93 0.92 -10.12
CA LEU A 64 22.48 -0.32 -9.47
C LEU A 64 22.16 -1.38 -10.50
N LEU A 65 21.99 -2.62 -10.05
CA LEU A 65 21.56 -3.75 -10.86
C LEU A 65 20.13 -4.17 -10.48
N LEU A 66 19.31 -4.40 -11.50
CA LEU A 66 18.00 -5.04 -11.38
C LEU A 66 18.14 -6.53 -11.66
N LYS A 67 17.75 -7.39 -10.71
CA LYS A 67 17.61 -8.83 -10.91
C LYS A 67 16.15 -9.23 -10.73
N PRO A 68 15.53 -9.97 -11.68
CA PRO A 68 14.12 -10.34 -11.57
C PRO A 68 13.91 -11.32 -10.41
N ASP A 69 12.82 -11.14 -9.70
CA ASP A 69 12.25 -12.17 -8.83
C ASP A 69 11.33 -13.05 -9.68
N THR A 70 11.84 -14.18 -10.15
CA THR A 70 11.17 -15.05 -11.11
C THR A 70 9.83 -15.60 -10.60
N SER A 71 9.63 -15.63 -9.28
CA SER A 71 8.36 -16.02 -8.67
C SER A 71 7.22 -15.01 -8.87
N THR A 72 7.53 -13.81 -9.41
CA THR A 72 6.59 -12.71 -9.58
C THR A 72 6.19 -12.48 -11.03
N LEU A 73 6.42 -13.45 -11.91
CA LEU A 73 5.99 -13.39 -13.30
C LEU A 73 4.50 -13.08 -13.38
N SER A 74 4.13 -12.09 -14.19
CA SER A 74 2.74 -11.73 -14.45
C SER A 74 2.60 -11.18 -15.87
N ILE A 75 1.53 -11.57 -16.57
CA ILE A 75 1.14 -10.99 -17.86
C ILE A 75 0.50 -9.62 -17.60
N LEU A 76 0.70 -8.67 -18.50
CA LEU A 76 0.02 -7.38 -18.50
C LEU A 76 -1.14 -7.41 -19.51
N PRO A 77 -2.40 -7.59 -19.07
CA PRO A 77 -3.51 -7.95 -19.96
C PRO A 77 -3.99 -6.82 -20.88
N TRP A 78 -3.67 -5.58 -20.59
CA TRP A 78 -4.06 -4.42 -21.41
C TRP A 78 -3.21 -4.23 -22.69
N TRP A 79 -2.18 -5.05 -22.88
CA TRP A 79 -1.43 -5.11 -24.13
C TRP A 79 -2.02 -6.16 -25.10
N PRO A 80 -1.83 -6.01 -26.42
CA PRO A 80 -2.32 -6.99 -27.39
C PRO A 80 -1.90 -8.43 -27.06
N GLN A 81 -2.74 -9.40 -27.38
CA GLN A 81 -2.45 -10.81 -27.15
C GLN A 81 -1.30 -11.33 -28.06
N SER A 82 -1.13 -10.74 -29.26
CA SER A 82 0.06 -10.96 -30.07
C SER A 82 1.18 -10.02 -29.65
N GLY A 83 2.33 -10.57 -29.29
CA GLY A 83 3.43 -9.78 -28.75
C GLY A 83 3.23 -9.36 -27.30
N ARG A 84 2.83 -10.31 -26.46
CA ARG A 84 2.53 -10.09 -25.04
C ARG A 84 3.67 -9.41 -24.29
N VAL A 85 3.30 -8.68 -23.26
CA VAL A 85 4.20 -8.04 -22.31
C VAL A 85 4.04 -8.72 -20.94
N VAL A 86 5.15 -9.12 -20.35
CA VAL A 86 5.19 -9.65 -18.99
C VAL A 86 5.99 -8.75 -18.09
N ARG A 87 5.81 -8.93 -16.79
CA ARG A 87 6.47 -8.16 -15.75
C ARG A 87 7.05 -9.09 -14.68
N PHE A 88 8.25 -8.72 -14.18
CA PHE A 88 8.79 -9.21 -12.91
C PHE A 88 8.98 -8.05 -11.95
N PHE A 89 8.73 -8.27 -10.66
CA PHE A 89 9.35 -7.43 -9.63
C PHE A 89 10.83 -7.76 -9.53
N CYS A 90 11.65 -6.74 -9.31
CA CYS A 90 13.09 -6.88 -9.26
C CYS A 90 13.63 -6.65 -7.85
N LYS A 91 14.75 -7.30 -7.58
CA LYS A 91 15.62 -7.07 -6.43
C LYS A 91 16.69 -6.07 -6.87
N LEU A 92 17.10 -5.20 -5.95
CA LEU A 92 18.12 -4.18 -6.19
C LEU A 92 19.45 -4.63 -5.60
N TYR A 93 20.52 -4.46 -6.38
CA TYR A 93 21.89 -4.79 -5.99
C TYR A 93 22.84 -3.67 -6.35
N HIS A 94 23.93 -3.52 -5.61
CA HIS A 94 25.08 -2.75 -6.01
C HIS A 94 25.78 -3.41 -7.21
N MET A 95 26.65 -2.66 -7.89
CA MET A 95 27.40 -3.16 -9.07
C MET A 95 28.37 -4.29 -8.72
N ASP A 96 28.76 -4.45 -7.46
CA ASP A 96 29.58 -5.55 -6.96
C ASP A 96 28.77 -6.83 -6.63
N GLY A 97 27.44 -6.78 -6.82
CA GLY A 97 26.53 -7.88 -6.55
C GLY A 97 26.05 -7.98 -5.10
N THR A 98 26.46 -7.07 -4.21
CA THR A 98 25.92 -7.00 -2.85
C THR A 98 24.49 -6.41 -2.88
N PRO A 99 23.57 -6.89 -2.02
CA PRO A 99 22.21 -6.37 -1.98
C PRO A 99 22.19 -4.90 -1.56
N TYR A 100 21.38 -4.10 -2.29
CA TYR A 100 21.18 -2.69 -1.95
C TYR A 100 20.31 -2.54 -0.70
N GLU A 101 20.78 -1.79 0.29
CA GLU A 101 20.12 -1.58 1.58
C GLU A 101 18.81 -0.77 1.49
N GLY A 102 18.68 0.06 0.45
CA GLY A 102 17.47 0.83 0.15
C GLY A 102 16.40 0.05 -0.63
N ASP A 103 16.59 -1.25 -0.86
CA ASP A 103 15.53 -2.11 -1.43
C ASP A 103 14.44 -2.39 -0.39
N LEU A 104 13.41 -1.55 -0.39
CA LEU A 104 12.30 -1.63 0.57
C LEU A 104 11.50 -2.93 0.46
N ARG A 105 11.40 -3.50 -0.74
CA ARG A 105 10.79 -4.81 -0.96
C ARG A 105 11.58 -5.92 -0.26
N ARG A 106 12.91 -5.83 -0.30
CA ARG A 106 13.81 -6.72 0.45
C ARG A 106 13.67 -6.53 1.95
N ASN A 107 13.61 -5.28 2.42
CA ASN A 107 13.50 -4.98 3.86
C ASN A 107 12.23 -5.59 4.46
N LEU A 108 11.08 -5.50 3.79
CA LEU A 108 9.86 -6.19 4.19
C LEU A 108 10.06 -7.72 4.21
N ARG A 109 10.72 -8.30 3.21
CA ARG A 109 11.02 -9.74 3.17
C ARG A 109 11.88 -10.19 4.35
N GLU A 110 12.88 -9.41 4.73
CA GLU A 110 13.74 -9.76 5.89
C GLU A 110 12.94 -9.63 7.21
N THR A 111 12.08 -8.65 7.35
CA THR A 111 11.13 -8.53 8.48
C THR A 111 10.26 -9.78 8.57
N MET A 112 9.66 -10.22 7.48
CA MET A 112 8.85 -11.46 7.45
C MET A 112 9.64 -12.70 7.87
N LYS A 113 10.87 -12.86 7.37
CA LYS A 113 11.76 -13.96 7.78
C LYS A 113 12.08 -13.92 9.27
N SER A 114 12.25 -12.72 9.83
CA SER A 114 12.49 -12.55 11.27
C SER A 114 11.27 -13.00 12.09
N LEU A 115 10.06 -12.65 11.67
CA LEU A 115 8.83 -13.11 12.33
C LEU A 115 8.67 -14.62 12.22
N GLN A 116 8.92 -15.18 11.05
CA GLN A 116 8.86 -16.63 10.82
C GLN A 116 9.83 -17.41 11.72
N LYS A 117 11.06 -16.90 11.91
CA LYS A 117 12.03 -17.50 12.85
C LYS A 117 11.55 -17.49 14.31
N GLN A 118 10.65 -16.55 14.67
CA GLN A 118 10.03 -16.46 15.98
C GLN A 118 8.73 -17.29 16.08
N GLY A 119 8.39 -18.07 15.06
CA GLY A 119 7.21 -18.94 15.00
C GLY A 119 5.92 -18.24 14.54
N TYR A 120 6.00 -17.00 14.04
CA TYR A 120 4.82 -16.27 13.55
C TYR A 120 4.64 -16.42 12.03
N GLN A 121 3.41 -16.70 11.64
CA GLN A 121 2.95 -16.65 10.25
C GLN A 121 2.10 -15.39 10.06
N CYS A 122 2.36 -14.64 9.00
CA CYS A 122 1.69 -13.38 8.74
C CYS A 122 1.07 -13.38 7.35
N GLU A 123 -0.18 -12.97 7.27
CA GLU A 123 -0.85 -12.64 6.03
C GLU A 123 -1.43 -11.23 6.12
N MET A 124 -1.48 -10.52 5.00
CA MET A 124 -2.02 -9.18 4.92
C MET A 124 -2.96 -9.05 3.72
N GLY A 125 -4.03 -8.31 3.91
CA GLY A 125 -4.99 -7.95 2.87
C GLY A 125 -5.18 -6.44 2.81
N THR A 126 -5.69 -5.94 1.70
CA THR A 126 -5.91 -4.51 1.51
C THR A 126 -7.31 -4.23 0.97
N ARG A 127 -7.86 -3.09 1.38
CA ARG A 127 -9.08 -2.49 0.85
C ARG A 127 -8.75 -1.07 0.48
N CYS A 128 -8.74 -0.76 -0.81
CA CYS A 128 -8.28 0.53 -1.30
C CYS A 128 -9.36 1.29 -2.03
N GLU A 129 -9.60 2.51 -1.58
CA GLU A 129 -10.57 3.44 -2.16
C GLU A 129 -9.90 4.33 -3.20
N PHE A 130 -10.66 4.72 -4.23
CA PHE A 130 -10.26 5.65 -5.28
C PHE A 130 -11.47 6.35 -5.87
N TYR A 131 -11.23 7.47 -6.55
CA TYR A 131 -12.26 8.21 -7.27
C TYR A 131 -12.06 8.08 -8.77
N LEU A 132 -13.16 8.05 -9.52
CA LEU A 132 -13.19 8.17 -10.98
C LEU A 132 -13.79 9.50 -11.39
N PHE A 133 -13.12 10.20 -12.27
CA PHE A 133 -13.48 11.51 -12.79
C PHE A 133 -13.67 11.46 -14.30
N GLU A 134 -14.53 12.33 -14.80
CA GLU A 134 -14.67 12.57 -16.24
C GLU A 134 -13.37 13.20 -16.79
N THR A 135 -13.09 12.93 -18.05
CA THR A 135 -12.04 13.63 -18.81
C THR A 135 -12.67 14.63 -19.77
N ASP A 136 -11.94 15.67 -20.11
CA ASP A 136 -12.36 16.61 -21.16
C ASP A 136 -12.16 16.02 -22.58
N MET A 137 -12.56 16.75 -23.61
CA MET A 137 -12.43 16.32 -25.01
C MET A 137 -10.97 16.10 -25.46
N ALA A 138 -9.99 16.61 -24.72
CA ALA A 138 -8.56 16.40 -24.93
C ALA A 138 -8.00 15.25 -24.08
N GLY A 139 -8.85 14.53 -23.32
CA GLY A 139 -8.47 13.45 -22.42
C GLY A 139 -7.80 13.93 -21.12
N LYS A 140 -7.87 15.22 -20.79
CA LYS A 140 -7.35 15.75 -19.53
C LYS A 140 -8.34 15.51 -18.39
N PRO A 141 -7.85 15.23 -17.16
CA PRO A 141 -8.71 15.04 -16.02
C PRO A 141 -9.51 16.31 -15.69
N THR A 142 -10.78 16.13 -15.36
CA THR A 142 -11.64 17.17 -14.80
C THR A 142 -11.82 16.94 -13.30
N ARG A 143 -12.47 17.91 -12.60
CA ARG A 143 -12.93 17.72 -11.22
C ARG A 143 -14.37 17.23 -11.13
N ILE A 144 -14.94 16.72 -12.22
CA ILE A 144 -16.30 16.23 -12.29
C ILE A 144 -16.26 14.72 -12.02
N PRO A 145 -16.89 14.23 -10.93
CA PRO A 145 -16.96 12.80 -10.67
C PRO A 145 -17.80 12.10 -11.75
N CYS A 146 -17.47 10.85 -12.06
CA CYS A 146 -18.13 10.07 -13.12
C CYS A 146 -19.64 9.87 -12.90
N ASP A 147 -20.09 9.95 -11.65
CA ASP A 147 -21.50 9.82 -11.24
C ASP A 147 -21.81 10.59 -9.96
N GLN A 148 -23.05 10.45 -9.48
CA GLN A 148 -23.56 10.99 -8.23
C GLN A 148 -24.09 9.87 -7.32
N GLY A 149 -23.58 8.63 -7.51
CA GLY A 149 -23.94 7.47 -6.71
C GLY A 149 -23.51 7.60 -5.25
N GLY A 150 -24.12 6.80 -4.42
CA GLY A 150 -23.85 6.69 -2.99
C GLY A 150 -23.43 5.27 -2.61
N TYR A 151 -23.38 5.01 -1.31
CA TYR A 151 -22.87 3.75 -0.77
C TYR A 151 -23.72 2.54 -1.19
N LEU A 152 -23.06 1.58 -1.88
CA LEU A 152 -23.64 0.35 -2.43
C LEU A 152 -24.73 0.58 -3.50
N ASP A 153 -24.77 1.77 -4.11
CA ASP A 153 -25.66 1.98 -5.26
C ASP A 153 -25.25 1.09 -6.43
N VAL A 154 -26.23 0.79 -7.26
CA VAL A 154 -26.10 -0.02 -8.48
C VAL A 154 -26.46 0.81 -9.71
N ALA A 155 -26.21 0.30 -10.90
CA ALA A 155 -26.62 0.95 -12.13
C ALA A 155 -28.15 1.23 -12.12
N PRO A 156 -28.62 2.39 -12.61
CA PRO A 156 -27.90 3.40 -13.38
C PRO A 156 -27.23 4.50 -12.52
N LEU A 157 -27.31 4.45 -11.20
CA LEU A 157 -26.69 5.45 -10.31
C LEU A 157 -25.18 5.28 -10.28
N ASP A 158 -24.70 4.05 -10.12
CA ASP A 158 -23.30 3.65 -10.30
C ASP A 158 -22.98 3.53 -11.79
N LYS A 159 -22.45 4.58 -12.39
CA LYS A 159 -22.07 4.59 -13.81
C LYS A 159 -20.72 3.90 -14.06
N CYS A 160 -19.93 3.70 -13.01
CA CYS A 160 -18.58 3.17 -13.12
C CYS A 160 -18.50 1.65 -12.83
N GLU A 161 -19.63 0.98 -12.64
CA GLU A 161 -19.69 -0.46 -12.35
C GLU A 161 -18.95 -1.30 -13.39
N ASN A 162 -19.11 -1.01 -14.70
CA ASN A 162 -18.43 -1.75 -15.75
C ASN A 162 -16.91 -1.53 -15.74
N THR A 163 -16.46 -0.29 -15.54
CA THR A 163 -15.03 0.02 -15.41
C THR A 163 -14.42 -0.72 -14.22
N ARG A 164 -15.11 -0.75 -13.08
CA ARG A 164 -14.69 -1.48 -11.89
C ARG A 164 -14.63 -2.99 -12.13
N ARG A 165 -15.61 -3.54 -12.88
CA ARG A 165 -15.62 -4.95 -13.33
C ARG A 165 -14.40 -5.27 -14.20
N GLU A 166 -14.07 -4.44 -15.17
CA GLU A 166 -12.90 -4.62 -16.05
C GLU A 166 -11.58 -4.55 -15.27
N ILE A 167 -11.50 -3.66 -14.28
CA ILE A 167 -10.35 -3.60 -13.37
C ILE A 167 -10.21 -4.95 -12.64
N CYS A 168 -11.29 -5.48 -12.03
CA CYS A 168 -11.24 -6.75 -11.32
C CYS A 168 -10.81 -7.91 -12.21
N LEU A 169 -11.36 -8.03 -13.42
CA LEU A 169 -11.00 -9.08 -14.38
C LEU A 169 -9.51 -8.98 -14.81
N SER A 170 -9.03 -7.76 -15.04
CA SER A 170 -7.61 -7.55 -15.37
C SER A 170 -6.69 -7.94 -14.20
N LEU A 171 -7.10 -7.65 -12.96
CA LEU A 171 -6.37 -8.06 -11.76
C LEU A 171 -6.33 -9.59 -11.63
N GLU A 172 -7.45 -10.28 -11.87
CA GLU A 172 -7.51 -11.76 -11.86
C GLU A 172 -6.60 -12.38 -12.92
N GLU A 173 -6.61 -11.85 -14.15
CA GLU A 173 -5.73 -12.31 -15.24
C GLU A 173 -4.25 -12.16 -14.89
N MET A 174 -3.91 -11.16 -14.10
CA MET A 174 -2.56 -10.93 -13.59
C MET A 174 -2.19 -11.84 -12.41
N GLY A 175 -3.13 -12.64 -11.89
CA GLY A 175 -2.93 -13.46 -10.69
C GLY A 175 -3.07 -12.73 -9.36
N LEU A 176 -3.61 -11.49 -9.37
CA LEU A 176 -4.01 -10.78 -8.17
C LEU A 176 -5.46 -11.17 -7.85
N ASN A 177 -5.75 -11.49 -6.60
CA ASN A 177 -7.05 -12.03 -6.19
C ASN A 177 -7.95 -10.94 -5.55
N PRO A 178 -8.64 -10.09 -6.35
CA PRO A 178 -9.65 -9.19 -5.82
C PRO A 178 -10.82 -10.02 -5.26
N THR A 179 -11.39 -9.58 -4.15
CA THR A 179 -12.48 -10.33 -3.47
C THR A 179 -13.82 -9.63 -3.57
N THR A 180 -13.84 -8.34 -3.39
CA THR A 180 -15.06 -7.53 -3.48
C THR A 180 -14.78 -6.22 -4.15
N SER A 181 -15.82 -5.65 -4.76
CA SER A 181 -15.79 -4.28 -5.30
C SER A 181 -17.14 -3.63 -5.11
N CYS A 182 -17.17 -2.33 -4.80
CA CYS A 182 -18.43 -1.60 -4.59
C CYS A 182 -18.26 -0.09 -4.82
N HIS A 183 -19.41 0.57 -5.06
CA HIS A 183 -19.51 2.02 -4.96
C HIS A 183 -19.47 2.48 -3.50
N LYS A 184 -18.73 3.55 -3.21
CA LYS A 184 -18.58 4.10 -1.86
C LYS A 184 -19.49 5.30 -1.61
N HIS A 185 -19.21 6.05 -0.53
CA HIS A 185 -20.08 7.14 -0.09
C HIS A 185 -19.96 8.42 -0.93
N GLY A 186 -18.81 8.68 -1.54
CA GLY A 186 -18.58 9.86 -2.37
C GLY A 186 -19.03 9.64 -3.82
N PRO A 187 -19.43 10.67 -4.54
CA PRO A 187 -19.78 10.57 -5.97
C PRO A 187 -18.55 10.10 -6.76
N GLY A 188 -18.71 9.08 -7.58
CA GLY A 188 -17.62 8.47 -8.34
C GLY A 188 -16.57 7.73 -7.48
N GLN A 189 -16.85 7.48 -6.19
CA GLN A 189 -15.94 6.80 -5.28
C GLN A 189 -16.14 5.28 -5.33
N ASN A 190 -15.06 4.55 -5.47
CA ASN A 190 -15.00 3.10 -5.60
C ASN A 190 -14.06 2.47 -4.57
N GLU A 191 -14.26 1.19 -4.25
CA GLU A 191 -13.37 0.37 -3.43
C GLU A 191 -13.22 -1.00 -4.09
N ILE A 192 -12.00 -1.54 -4.07
CA ILE A 192 -11.72 -2.93 -4.43
C ILE A 192 -10.88 -3.54 -3.30
N ASP A 193 -11.28 -4.71 -2.86
CA ASP A 193 -10.69 -5.44 -1.74
C ASP A 193 -9.88 -6.63 -2.26
N PHE A 194 -8.79 -6.95 -1.55
CA PHE A 194 -7.95 -8.11 -1.83
C PHE A 194 -7.94 -9.09 -0.66
N ALA A 195 -7.95 -10.37 -0.97
CA ALA A 195 -7.74 -11.44 0.01
C ALA A 195 -6.41 -11.27 0.74
N CYS A 196 -6.36 -11.73 1.99
CA CYS A 196 -5.10 -11.84 2.71
C CYS A 196 -4.16 -12.81 1.98
N SER A 197 -2.92 -12.41 1.88
CA SER A 197 -1.82 -13.16 1.28
C SER A 197 -0.52 -12.87 2.03
N ASN A 198 0.56 -13.54 1.66
CA ASN A 198 1.88 -13.21 2.17
C ASN A 198 2.14 -11.69 2.10
N PRO A 199 2.66 -11.02 3.14
CA PRO A 199 2.81 -9.56 3.18
C PRO A 199 3.58 -8.97 2.00
N LEU A 200 4.59 -9.68 1.49
CA LEU A 200 5.33 -9.23 0.29
C LEU A 200 4.44 -9.25 -0.95
N THR A 201 3.67 -10.31 -1.14
CA THR A 201 2.69 -10.42 -2.23
C THR A 201 1.61 -9.34 -2.10
N ALA A 202 1.09 -9.11 -0.90
CA ALA A 202 0.10 -8.06 -0.67
C ALA A 202 0.64 -6.66 -0.98
N ALA A 203 1.92 -6.38 -0.64
CA ALA A 203 2.58 -5.13 -0.99
C ALA A 203 2.82 -4.99 -2.50
N ASP A 204 3.29 -6.07 -3.15
CA ASP A 204 3.45 -6.13 -4.61
C ASP A 204 2.10 -5.88 -5.32
N ASN A 205 1.03 -6.51 -4.83
CA ASN A 205 -0.33 -6.33 -5.36
C ASN A 205 -0.81 -4.89 -5.21
N MET A 206 -0.61 -4.27 -4.04
CA MET A 206 -1.00 -2.88 -3.79
C MET A 206 -0.23 -1.90 -4.67
N ALA A 207 1.08 -2.11 -4.86
CA ALA A 207 1.89 -1.30 -5.76
C ALA A 207 1.37 -1.37 -7.21
N HIS A 208 1.00 -2.58 -7.67
CA HIS A 208 0.50 -2.80 -9.02
C HIS A 208 -0.94 -2.32 -9.22
N TYR A 209 -1.78 -2.49 -8.22
CA TYR A 209 -3.19 -2.12 -8.24
C TYR A 209 -3.43 -0.70 -8.76
N LYS A 210 -2.67 0.28 -8.25
CA LYS A 210 -2.77 1.68 -8.70
C LYS A 210 -2.56 1.83 -10.21
N THR A 211 -1.60 1.09 -10.77
CA THR A 211 -1.31 1.11 -12.21
C THR A 211 -2.46 0.49 -13.02
N VAL A 212 -2.98 -0.64 -12.58
CA VAL A 212 -4.12 -1.32 -13.25
C VAL A 212 -5.34 -0.40 -13.25
N VAL A 213 -5.72 0.13 -12.09
CA VAL A 213 -6.87 1.04 -11.97
C VAL A 213 -6.74 2.24 -12.89
N LYS A 214 -5.60 2.93 -12.88
CA LYS A 214 -5.35 4.08 -13.76
C LYS A 214 -5.38 3.71 -15.24
N THR A 215 -4.80 2.58 -15.61
CA THR A 215 -4.75 2.13 -17.01
C THR A 215 -6.14 1.78 -17.54
N ILE A 216 -6.89 0.95 -16.81
CA ILE A 216 -8.23 0.52 -17.23
C ILE A 216 -9.21 1.69 -17.19
N ALA A 217 -9.14 2.56 -16.19
CA ALA A 217 -9.96 3.79 -16.15
C ALA A 217 -9.73 4.65 -17.40
N ALA A 218 -8.46 4.87 -17.77
CA ALA A 218 -8.12 5.66 -18.97
C ALA A 218 -8.64 5.02 -20.26
N GLN A 219 -8.61 3.69 -20.38
CA GLN A 219 -9.20 2.97 -21.51
C GLN A 219 -10.71 3.11 -21.59
N ASN A 220 -11.37 3.32 -20.45
CA ASN A 220 -12.81 3.58 -20.34
C ASN A 220 -13.19 5.07 -20.40
N GLY A 221 -12.23 5.96 -20.68
CA GLY A 221 -12.49 7.40 -20.80
C GLY A 221 -12.59 8.13 -19.45
N PHE A 222 -12.14 7.52 -18.35
CA PHE A 222 -12.12 8.10 -17.02
C PHE A 222 -10.69 8.39 -16.53
N TYR A 223 -10.61 9.29 -15.57
CA TYR A 223 -9.38 9.52 -14.82
C TYR A 223 -9.54 8.95 -13.41
N ALA A 224 -8.62 8.07 -13.00
CA ALA A 224 -8.62 7.50 -11.65
C ALA A 224 -7.66 8.27 -10.74
N SER A 225 -8.20 8.79 -9.63
CA SER A 225 -7.44 9.51 -8.60
C SER A 225 -7.44 8.73 -7.29
N PHE A 226 -6.25 8.62 -6.70
CA PHE A 226 -6.04 8.10 -5.35
C PHE A 226 -5.83 9.22 -4.32
N MET A 227 -6.09 10.47 -4.68
CA MET A 227 -5.96 11.62 -3.79
C MET A 227 -6.69 11.35 -2.47
N PRO A 228 -6.04 11.50 -1.31
CA PRO A 228 -6.63 11.12 -0.02
C PRO A 228 -7.92 11.87 0.31
N LYS A 229 -8.03 13.14 -0.07
CA LYS A 229 -9.24 13.97 0.17
C LYS A 229 -9.49 14.89 -1.02
N PRO A 230 -10.12 14.38 -2.14
CA PRO A 230 -10.36 15.21 -3.33
C PRO A 230 -11.46 16.24 -3.16
N PHE A 231 -12.41 16.02 -2.24
CA PHE A 231 -13.52 16.93 -1.95
C PHE A 231 -13.63 17.18 -0.44
N LYS A 232 -13.81 18.43 -0.02
CA LYS A 232 -13.93 18.81 1.40
C LYS A 232 -15.13 18.12 2.07
N ASP A 233 -16.25 18.05 1.39
CA ASP A 233 -17.55 17.59 1.94
C ASP A 233 -17.88 16.13 1.61
N CYS A 234 -16.97 15.40 0.97
CA CYS A 234 -17.13 13.98 0.65
C CYS A 234 -16.15 13.10 1.44
N SER A 235 -16.38 11.80 1.44
CA SER A 235 -15.44 10.84 2.01
C SER A 235 -14.10 10.92 1.30
N GLY A 236 -13.00 10.74 2.04
CA GLY A 236 -11.66 10.59 1.46
C GLY A 236 -11.38 9.16 1.02
N SER A 237 -10.32 8.98 0.23
CA SER A 237 -9.83 7.66 -0.19
C SER A 237 -8.84 7.12 0.82
N GLY A 238 -9.23 6.07 1.54
CA GLY A 238 -8.40 5.37 2.50
C GLY A 238 -7.81 4.07 1.93
N LEU A 239 -6.76 3.60 2.59
CA LEU A 239 -6.24 2.25 2.47
C LEU A 239 -6.41 1.56 3.82
N LYS A 240 -7.25 0.54 3.89
CA LYS A 240 -7.41 -0.30 5.07
C LYS A 240 -6.52 -1.53 4.90
N ILE A 241 -5.75 -1.85 5.93
CA ILE A 241 -4.78 -2.94 5.89
C ILE A 241 -5.17 -3.98 6.93
N THR A 242 -5.59 -5.15 6.46
CA THR A 242 -5.93 -6.29 7.34
C THR A 242 -4.66 -7.08 7.65
N LEU A 243 -4.48 -7.43 8.93
CA LEU A 243 -3.38 -8.27 9.40
C LEU A 243 -3.95 -9.53 10.04
N CYS A 244 -3.52 -10.69 9.53
CA CYS A 244 -3.81 -12.02 10.04
C CYS A 244 -2.50 -12.60 10.56
N ILE A 245 -2.37 -12.76 11.88
CA ILE A 245 -1.13 -13.25 12.52
C ILE A 245 -1.44 -14.55 13.25
N LYS A 246 -0.63 -15.57 12.98
CA LYS A 246 -0.74 -16.88 13.62
C LYS A 246 0.57 -17.24 14.32
N LYS A 247 0.44 -17.98 15.41
CA LYS A 247 1.53 -18.67 16.07
C LYS A 247 1.06 -20.11 16.34
N ASP A 248 1.89 -21.08 15.99
CA ASP A 248 1.55 -22.51 16.11
C ASP A 248 0.18 -22.82 15.45
N ASP A 249 -0.04 -22.30 14.24
CA ASP A 249 -1.26 -22.41 13.42
C ASP A 249 -2.54 -21.83 14.06
N LYS A 250 -2.43 -21.10 15.17
CA LYS A 250 -3.57 -20.44 15.83
C LYS A 250 -3.46 -18.92 15.68
N SER A 251 -4.59 -18.26 15.38
CA SER A 251 -4.64 -16.80 15.38
C SER A 251 -4.33 -16.25 16.77
N ILE A 252 -3.42 -15.28 16.85
CA ILE A 252 -3.19 -14.54 18.11
C ILE A 252 -4.36 -13.63 18.46
N PHE A 253 -5.26 -13.36 17.51
CA PHE A 253 -6.48 -12.57 17.74
C PHE A 253 -7.68 -13.43 18.16
N GLY A 254 -7.50 -14.78 18.22
CA GLY A 254 -8.58 -15.71 18.60
C GLY A 254 -9.63 -15.88 17.50
N THR A 255 -10.81 -16.38 17.89
CA THR A 255 -11.98 -16.57 17.03
C THR A 255 -13.18 -15.74 17.49
N SER A 256 -13.07 -15.10 18.65
CA SER A 256 -14.07 -14.22 19.26
C SER A 256 -13.38 -13.24 20.23
N HIS A 257 -14.13 -12.24 20.69
CA HIS A 257 -13.65 -11.28 21.71
C HIS A 257 -13.06 -11.93 22.95
N LYS A 258 -13.67 -13.04 23.37
CA LYS A 258 -13.28 -13.75 24.61
C LYS A 258 -11.97 -14.48 24.45
N ASP A 259 -11.56 -14.72 23.21
CA ASP A 259 -10.40 -15.54 22.86
C ASP A 259 -9.17 -14.68 22.44
N LEU A 260 -9.28 -13.34 22.50
CA LEU A 260 -8.15 -12.44 22.20
C LEU A 260 -7.00 -12.72 23.17
N THR A 261 -5.92 -13.26 22.62
CA THR A 261 -4.78 -13.72 23.42
C THR A 261 -3.97 -12.55 24.00
N PRO A 262 -3.17 -12.80 25.06
CA PRO A 262 -2.22 -11.77 25.55
C PRO A 262 -1.27 -11.27 24.47
N GLU A 263 -0.80 -12.14 23.56
CA GLU A 263 0.06 -11.75 22.43
C GLU A 263 -0.70 -10.88 21.44
N GLY A 264 -1.97 -11.20 21.12
CA GLY A 264 -2.82 -10.38 20.26
C GLY A 264 -3.08 -8.99 20.87
N ARG A 265 -3.31 -8.92 22.17
CA ARG A 265 -3.45 -7.64 22.91
C ARG A 265 -2.16 -6.81 22.81
N ALA A 266 -1.03 -7.43 23.08
CA ALA A 266 0.28 -6.76 23.01
C ALA A 266 0.63 -6.32 21.59
N PHE A 267 0.27 -7.09 20.57
CA PHE A 267 0.45 -6.72 19.15
C PHE A 267 -0.34 -5.46 18.80
N ILE A 268 -1.62 -5.38 19.19
CA ILE A 268 -2.46 -4.19 18.99
C ILE A 268 -1.87 -2.99 19.73
N ALA A 269 -1.49 -3.17 21.01
CA ALA A 269 -0.87 -2.12 21.82
C ALA A 269 0.40 -1.56 21.15
N GLY A 270 1.25 -2.45 20.62
CA GLY A 270 2.46 -2.08 19.91
C GLY A 270 2.21 -1.17 18.71
N ILE A 271 1.16 -1.46 17.92
CA ILE A 271 0.76 -0.61 16.79
C ILE A 271 0.25 0.75 17.30
N LEU A 272 -0.64 0.76 18.30
CA LEU A 272 -1.23 1.99 18.82
C LEU A 272 -0.18 2.92 19.42
N ASN A 273 0.76 2.39 20.20
CA ASN A 273 1.80 3.17 20.87
C ASN A 273 2.77 3.83 19.87
N ARG A 274 2.93 3.25 18.68
CA ARG A 274 3.86 3.75 17.64
C ARG A 274 3.18 4.41 16.46
N ALA A 275 1.85 4.44 16.43
CA ALA A 275 1.09 4.95 15.29
C ALA A 275 1.51 6.36 14.87
N ARG A 276 1.77 7.28 15.85
CA ARG A 276 2.20 8.64 15.56
C ARG A 276 3.58 8.68 14.89
N GLU A 277 4.46 7.76 15.26
CA GLU A 277 5.86 7.76 14.85
C GLU A 277 6.00 7.36 13.37
N PHE A 278 5.13 6.46 12.88
CA PHE A 278 5.18 6.00 11.48
C PHE A 278 4.09 6.60 10.57
N THR A 279 3.29 7.57 11.07
CA THR A 279 2.22 8.20 10.26
C THR A 279 2.78 8.85 8.99
N MET A 280 3.98 9.42 9.00
CA MET A 280 4.62 9.97 7.80
C MET A 280 4.69 8.95 6.65
N PHE A 281 4.93 7.67 6.94
CA PHE A 281 5.04 6.61 5.93
C PHE A 281 3.70 6.08 5.48
N SER A 282 2.69 6.07 6.35
CA SER A 282 1.33 5.61 6.02
C SER A 282 0.46 6.71 5.38
N ASN A 283 0.83 7.97 5.57
CA ASN A 283 0.09 9.17 5.13
C ASN A 283 1.06 10.26 4.66
N PRO A 284 1.71 10.06 3.50
CA PRO A 284 2.87 10.86 3.09
C PRO A 284 2.51 12.14 2.35
N THR A 285 1.25 12.52 2.24
CA THR A 285 0.85 13.75 1.54
C THR A 285 0.25 14.77 2.51
N ILE A 286 0.34 16.05 2.18
CA ILE A 286 -0.32 17.10 2.95
C ILE A 286 -1.83 16.84 3.03
N ASN A 287 -2.42 16.45 1.91
CA ASN A 287 -3.84 16.16 1.79
C ASN A 287 -4.30 14.90 2.57
N SER A 288 -3.38 14.03 2.98
CA SER A 288 -3.68 12.88 3.85
C SER A 288 -4.33 13.30 5.16
N TYR A 289 -3.89 14.41 5.73
CA TYR A 289 -4.33 14.91 7.05
C TYR A 289 -5.71 15.57 7.00
N ASP A 290 -6.14 16.06 5.84
CA ASP A 290 -7.52 16.55 5.62
C ASP A 290 -8.57 15.44 5.74
N ARG A 291 -8.14 14.18 5.67
CA ARG A 291 -9.02 13.02 5.77
C ARG A 291 -9.33 12.65 7.23
N PHE A 292 -8.39 12.89 8.17
CA PHE A 292 -8.52 12.45 9.55
C PHE A 292 -9.69 13.09 10.28
N GLY A 293 -10.48 12.26 10.96
CA GLY A 293 -11.68 12.68 11.69
C GLY A 293 -12.90 12.95 10.82
N TYR A 294 -12.80 12.78 9.49
CA TYR A 294 -13.95 12.95 8.61
C TYR A 294 -14.62 11.60 8.33
N ARG A 295 -15.90 11.46 8.69
CA ARG A 295 -16.70 10.22 8.55
C ARG A 295 -15.98 9.02 9.18
N ALA A 296 -15.65 7.98 8.37
CA ALA A 296 -15.04 6.73 8.83
C ALA A 296 -13.51 6.76 8.89
N ALA A 297 -12.85 7.90 8.64
CA ALA A 297 -11.40 8.02 8.77
C ALA A 297 -11.01 8.32 10.23
N PRO A 298 -10.17 7.50 10.87
CA PRO A 298 -9.79 7.70 12.26
C PRO A 298 -8.91 8.94 12.42
N SER A 299 -9.09 9.64 13.55
CA SER A 299 -8.16 10.68 14.02
C SER A 299 -7.59 10.39 15.41
N ARG A 300 -8.21 9.45 16.14
CA ARG A 300 -7.78 9.05 17.49
C ARG A 300 -7.05 7.71 17.45
N ILE A 301 -6.10 7.54 18.35
CA ILE A 301 -5.33 6.30 18.51
C ILE A 301 -6.06 5.39 19.48
N ASN A 302 -6.96 4.60 18.93
CA ASN A 302 -7.81 3.70 19.68
C ASN A 302 -8.06 2.39 18.92
N TRP A 303 -8.67 1.43 19.58
CA TRP A 303 -9.09 0.17 18.98
C TRP A 303 -10.56 -0.10 19.32
N SER A 304 -11.20 -0.94 18.53
CA SER A 304 -12.56 -1.41 18.82
C SER A 304 -12.89 -2.67 18.01
N GLU A 305 -13.86 -3.42 18.50
CA GLU A 305 -14.45 -4.55 17.84
C GLU A 305 -15.74 -4.19 17.10
N GLU A 306 -16.55 -3.31 17.70
CA GLU A 306 -17.89 -2.97 17.21
C GLU A 306 -17.94 -1.69 16.39
N ASN A 307 -17.08 -0.72 16.69
CA ASN A 307 -17.09 0.57 16.05
C ASN A 307 -16.19 0.58 14.82
N ARG A 308 -16.62 1.24 13.72
CA ARG A 308 -15.90 1.38 12.47
C ARG A 308 -15.04 2.66 12.35
N ILE A 309 -14.83 3.37 13.46
CA ILE A 309 -14.04 4.62 13.48
C ILE A 309 -12.69 4.49 14.23
N PRO A 310 -12.35 3.35 14.87
CA PRO A 310 -11.07 3.23 15.54
C PRO A 310 -9.91 3.16 14.54
N LEU A 311 -8.70 3.46 15.02
CA LEU A 311 -7.46 3.30 14.26
C LEU A 311 -7.20 1.81 13.94
N VAL A 312 -7.42 0.93 14.93
CA VAL A 312 -7.32 -0.52 14.78
C VAL A 312 -8.67 -1.15 15.09
N GLN A 313 -9.27 -1.77 14.08
CA GLN A 313 -10.49 -2.54 14.24
C GLN A 313 -10.17 -4.01 14.37
N LEU A 314 -10.72 -4.68 15.40
CA LEU A 314 -10.66 -6.12 15.54
C LEU A 314 -11.83 -6.74 14.75
N LEU A 315 -11.53 -7.71 13.90
CA LEU A 315 -12.50 -8.30 12.97
C LEU A 315 -12.72 -9.78 13.30
N TYR A 316 -13.97 -10.16 13.46
CA TYR A 316 -14.40 -11.54 13.58
C TYR A 316 -15.45 -11.87 12.52
N ALA A 317 -15.37 -13.05 11.96
CA ALA A 317 -16.39 -13.58 11.07
C ALA A 317 -16.66 -15.07 11.40
N PRO A 318 -17.90 -15.55 11.25
CA PRO A 318 -18.23 -16.94 11.52
C PRO A 318 -17.32 -17.91 10.75
N GLY A 319 -16.71 -18.85 11.46
CA GLY A 319 -15.83 -19.87 10.87
C GLY A 319 -14.47 -19.35 10.36
N ARG A 320 -14.08 -18.13 10.75
CA ARG A 320 -12.76 -17.56 10.41
C ARG A 320 -12.00 -17.16 11.67
N ASP A 321 -10.68 -17.23 11.57
CA ASP A 321 -9.79 -16.68 12.57
C ASP A 321 -9.94 -15.16 12.67
N GLY A 322 -9.79 -14.62 13.88
CA GLY A 322 -9.78 -13.18 14.13
C GLY A 322 -8.59 -12.51 13.42
N SER A 323 -8.80 -11.28 13.02
CA SER A 323 -7.80 -10.42 12.38
C SER A 323 -7.98 -8.97 12.84
N ILE A 324 -7.03 -8.11 12.55
CA ILE A 324 -7.14 -6.67 12.79
C ILE A 324 -7.08 -5.90 11.47
N GLU A 325 -7.72 -4.73 11.44
CA GLU A 325 -7.68 -3.80 10.32
C GLU A 325 -7.11 -2.45 10.77
N PHE A 326 -5.96 -2.06 10.24
CA PHE A 326 -5.40 -0.71 10.41
C PHE A 326 -6.03 0.24 9.39
N ARG A 327 -6.50 1.42 9.82
CA ARG A 327 -7.47 2.20 9.04
C ARG A 327 -7.04 3.62 8.68
N SER A 328 -5.90 4.12 9.17
CA SER A 328 -5.47 5.49 8.88
C SER A 328 -4.72 5.64 7.57
N ALA A 329 -4.12 4.59 7.01
CA ALA A 329 -3.32 4.67 5.80
C ALA A 329 -4.11 5.15 4.58
N ASP A 330 -3.43 5.64 3.57
CA ASP A 330 -3.97 5.94 2.25
C ASP A 330 -3.09 5.39 1.11
N ALA A 331 -3.60 5.45 -0.11
CA ALA A 331 -2.96 4.83 -1.27
C ALA A 331 -1.65 5.49 -1.73
N TYR A 332 -1.30 6.65 -1.18
CA TYR A 332 0.00 7.30 -1.44
C TYR A 332 1.14 6.68 -0.63
N CYS A 333 0.83 5.91 0.41
CA CYS A 333 1.86 5.23 1.17
C CYS A 333 2.70 4.29 0.28
N ASN A 334 3.97 4.13 0.65
CA ASN A 334 4.76 3.01 0.14
C ASN A 334 4.34 1.73 0.88
N PRO A 335 3.72 0.74 0.21
CA PRO A 335 3.18 -0.43 0.89
C PRO A 335 4.26 -1.27 1.59
N TYR A 336 5.49 -1.31 1.05
CA TYR A 336 6.57 -2.07 1.66
C TYR A 336 6.99 -1.51 3.02
N ILE A 337 7.17 -0.18 3.12
CA ILE A 337 7.51 0.49 4.40
C ILE A 337 6.33 0.39 5.36
N THR A 338 5.12 0.69 4.89
CA THR A 338 3.93 0.72 5.76
C THR A 338 3.65 -0.65 6.35
N PHE A 339 3.76 -1.72 5.55
CA PHE A 339 3.55 -3.09 6.04
C PHE A 339 4.68 -3.50 7.00
N GLN A 340 5.92 -3.15 6.69
CA GLN A 340 7.06 -3.36 7.59
C GLN A 340 6.85 -2.67 8.93
N MET A 341 6.42 -1.40 8.95
CA MET A 341 6.14 -0.65 10.17
C MET A 341 5.06 -1.30 11.02
N LEU A 342 3.94 -1.72 10.41
CA LEU A 342 2.84 -2.37 11.13
C LEU A 342 3.28 -3.69 11.77
N LEU A 343 3.99 -4.53 11.02
CA LEU A 343 4.49 -5.81 11.53
C LEU A 343 5.52 -5.59 12.64
N SER A 344 6.47 -4.67 12.45
CA SER A 344 7.51 -4.37 13.43
C SER A 344 6.94 -3.74 14.70
N ALA A 345 5.97 -2.83 14.58
CA ALA A 345 5.30 -2.20 15.71
C ALA A 345 4.53 -3.22 16.56
N GLY A 346 3.76 -4.10 15.90
CA GLY A 346 3.03 -5.16 16.58
C GLY A 346 3.97 -6.14 17.30
N MET A 347 5.05 -6.55 16.64
CA MET A 347 6.04 -7.44 17.25
C MET A 347 6.79 -6.81 18.41
N ALA A 348 7.13 -5.51 18.31
CA ALA A 348 7.71 -4.77 19.43
C ALA A 348 6.77 -4.76 20.64
N GLY A 349 5.45 -4.62 20.42
CA GLY A 349 4.45 -4.74 21.48
C GLY A 349 4.50 -6.10 22.18
N ILE A 350 4.57 -7.21 21.42
CA ILE A 350 4.71 -8.56 21.98
C ILE A 350 6.02 -8.71 22.77
N GLN A 351 7.14 -8.30 22.18
CA GLN A 351 8.47 -8.43 22.79
C GLN A 351 8.61 -7.65 24.08
N ASN A 352 7.98 -6.47 24.16
CA ASN A 352 8.00 -5.60 25.33
C ASN A 352 6.88 -5.93 26.34
N GLY A 353 5.96 -6.85 26.02
CA GLY A 353 4.80 -7.16 26.87
C GLY A 353 3.87 -5.96 27.07
N GLU A 354 3.65 -5.17 26.03
CA GLU A 354 2.87 -3.94 26.12
C GLU A 354 1.40 -4.22 26.44
N GLU A 355 0.81 -3.43 27.33
CA GLU A 355 -0.58 -3.57 27.74
C GLU A 355 -1.52 -2.83 26.79
N LEU A 356 -2.60 -3.49 26.40
CA LEU A 356 -3.70 -2.89 25.65
C LEU A 356 -4.75 -2.36 26.63
N TYR A 357 -4.97 -1.06 26.62
CA TYR A 357 -5.95 -0.42 27.51
C TYR A 357 -7.38 -0.56 26.97
N ASP A 358 -8.28 -1.10 27.78
CA ASP A 358 -9.70 -1.31 27.43
C ASP A 358 -10.50 -0.01 27.27
N ASN A 359 -10.03 1.10 27.86
CA ASN A 359 -10.72 2.41 27.84
C ASN A 359 -10.62 3.11 26.47
N MET A 360 -9.86 2.57 25.53
CA MET A 360 -9.76 3.13 24.18
C MET A 360 -10.92 2.69 23.28
N ASN A 361 -12.01 2.18 23.87
CA ASN A 361 -13.22 1.90 23.12
C ASN A 361 -13.81 3.22 22.61
N ALA A 362 -14.04 3.33 21.31
CA ALA A 362 -14.47 4.53 20.62
C ALA A 362 -15.84 5.11 21.08
N ALA A 363 -16.57 4.38 21.94
CA ALA A 363 -17.80 4.83 22.56
C ALA A 363 -17.60 5.90 23.67
N ASN A 364 -16.39 6.01 24.22
CA ASN A 364 -16.09 7.01 25.24
C ASN A 364 -15.44 8.22 24.58
N GLU A 365 -16.14 9.35 24.49
CA GLU A 365 -15.62 10.65 24.11
C GLU A 365 -14.61 11.22 25.13
N ASN A 366 -13.73 10.36 25.65
CA ASN A 366 -12.77 10.75 26.63
C ASN A 366 -11.67 11.60 25.96
N SER A 367 -11.52 12.84 26.39
CA SER A 367 -10.53 13.81 25.88
C SER A 367 -9.07 13.37 26.10
N ALA A 368 -8.84 12.28 26.80
CA ALA A 368 -7.51 11.73 27.10
C ALA A 368 -6.96 10.77 26.04
N ILE A 369 -7.74 10.38 25.02
CA ILE A 369 -7.24 9.48 23.96
C ILE A 369 -6.32 10.26 23.02
N PRO A 370 -5.06 9.82 22.81
CA PRO A 370 -4.14 10.49 21.90
C PRO A 370 -4.71 10.56 20.48
N THR A 371 -4.32 11.59 19.72
CA THR A 371 -4.68 11.75 18.31
C THR A 371 -3.51 11.40 17.41
N LEU A 372 -3.81 11.02 16.18
CA LEU A 372 -2.84 11.01 15.10
C LEU A 372 -2.26 12.41 14.90
N PRO A 373 -1.07 12.55 14.29
CA PRO A 373 -0.53 13.85 13.93
C PRO A 373 -1.51 14.65 13.07
N HIS A 374 -1.50 15.98 13.23
CA HIS A 374 -2.44 16.86 12.54
C HIS A 374 -1.90 17.39 11.21
N SER A 375 -0.63 17.18 10.93
CA SER A 375 0.02 17.63 9.69
C SER A 375 1.18 16.72 9.29
N LEU A 376 1.56 16.81 8.01
CA LEU A 376 2.74 16.13 7.50
C LEU A 376 4.01 16.61 8.24
N GLU A 377 4.10 17.90 8.51
CA GLU A 377 5.21 18.52 9.24
C GLU A 377 5.38 17.94 10.67
N GLU A 378 4.28 17.77 11.41
CA GLU A 378 4.31 17.10 12.72
C GLU A 378 4.76 15.64 12.57
N SER A 379 4.29 14.92 11.53
CA SER A 379 4.65 13.54 11.30
C SER A 379 6.10 13.33 10.92
N ILE A 380 6.69 14.26 10.15
CA ILE A 380 8.13 14.27 9.83
C ILE A 380 8.94 14.34 11.12
N ARG A 381 8.64 15.33 11.98
CA ARG A 381 9.35 15.51 13.25
C ARG A 381 9.26 14.26 14.13
N LEU A 382 8.06 13.70 14.31
CA LEU A 382 7.85 12.52 15.14
C LEU A 382 8.60 11.28 14.59
N ALA A 383 8.63 11.09 13.27
CA ALA A 383 9.37 10.00 12.66
C ALA A 383 10.89 10.14 12.84
N GLN A 384 11.41 11.35 12.70
CA GLN A 384 12.84 11.64 12.87
C GLN A 384 13.31 11.50 14.35
N GLU A 385 12.44 11.78 15.30
CA GLU A 385 12.72 11.65 16.74
C GLU A 385 12.58 10.21 17.25
N SER A 386 11.94 9.30 16.47
CA SER A 386 11.58 7.96 16.90
C SER A 386 12.74 6.96 16.82
N ASP A 387 13.08 6.34 17.94
CA ASP A 387 14.02 5.21 17.98
C ASP A 387 13.45 3.96 17.31
N PHE A 388 12.13 3.76 17.37
CA PHE A 388 11.46 2.68 16.68
C PHE A 388 11.62 2.80 15.17
N VAL A 389 11.38 3.99 14.61
CA VAL A 389 11.53 4.24 13.16
C VAL A 389 13.00 4.01 12.75
N ARG A 390 13.96 4.60 13.50
CA ARG A 390 15.40 4.42 13.22
C ARG A 390 15.85 2.96 13.27
N SER A 391 15.25 2.14 14.13
CA SER A 391 15.56 0.71 14.19
C SER A 391 14.87 -0.13 13.12
N THR A 392 13.84 0.41 12.46
CA THR A 392 13.00 -0.34 11.51
C THR A 392 13.37 -0.08 10.05
N VAL A 393 13.70 1.15 9.69
CA VAL A 393 14.14 1.51 8.33
C VAL A 393 15.60 1.97 8.32
N PRO A 394 16.34 1.75 7.21
CA PRO A 394 17.68 2.27 7.06
C PRO A 394 17.71 3.79 7.24
N GLU A 395 18.76 4.30 7.91
CA GLU A 395 18.91 5.73 8.20
C GLU A 395 18.87 6.60 6.93
N ALA A 396 19.49 6.14 5.85
CA ALA A 396 19.46 6.82 4.56
C ALA A 396 18.02 6.99 4.02
N ILE A 397 17.18 5.94 4.15
CA ILE A 397 15.78 5.99 3.72
C ILE A 397 14.99 6.97 4.60
N LEU A 398 15.17 6.94 5.92
CA LEU A 398 14.51 7.89 6.82
C LEU A 398 14.88 9.33 6.47
N HIS A 399 16.18 9.58 6.25
CA HIS A 399 16.69 10.90 5.87
C HIS A 399 16.07 11.38 4.57
N ASP A 400 16.15 10.57 3.51
CA ASP A 400 15.71 10.95 2.17
C ASP A 400 14.20 11.13 2.09
N PHE A 401 13.45 10.22 2.72
CA PHE A 401 11.99 10.33 2.79
C PHE A 401 11.57 11.59 3.54
N SER A 402 12.16 11.86 4.71
CA SER A 402 11.88 13.07 5.49
C SER A 402 12.25 14.35 4.72
N ALA A 403 13.41 14.37 4.06
CA ALA A 403 13.84 15.52 3.28
C ALA A 403 12.93 15.81 2.09
N ALA A 404 12.45 14.77 1.40
CA ALA A 404 11.49 14.94 0.31
C ALA A 404 10.13 15.45 0.81
N MET A 405 9.64 14.89 1.92
CA MET A 405 8.38 15.35 2.53
C MET A 405 8.50 16.78 3.07
N GLN A 406 9.65 17.18 3.61
CA GLN A 406 9.88 18.56 4.03
C GLN A 406 9.86 19.54 2.86
N LYS A 407 10.47 19.19 1.72
CA LYS A 407 10.38 20.01 0.49
C LYS A 407 8.93 20.18 0.03
N GLU A 408 8.10 19.16 0.21
CA GLU A 408 6.67 19.21 -0.12
C GLU A 408 5.92 20.19 0.81
N VAL A 409 6.21 20.15 2.11
CA VAL A 409 5.67 21.08 3.11
C VAL A 409 6.10 22.51 2.78
N ASP A 410 7.38 22.74 2.49
CA ASP A 410 7.91 24.06 2.15
C ASP A 410 7.25 24.62 0.88
N ALA A 411 7.07 23.80 -0.13
CA ALA A 411 6.38 24.17 -1.38
C ALA A 411 4.90 24.52 -1.14
N TYR A 412 4.22 23.78 -0.28
CA TYR A 412 2.83 24.05 0.10
C TYR A 412 2.69 25.40 0.81
N HIS A 413 3.58 25.72 1.74
CA HIS A 413 3.56 27.00 2.46
C HIS A 413 3.84 28.21 1.55
N LEU A 414 4.55 28.00 0.44
CA LEU A 414 4.81 29.02 -0.58
C LEU A 414 3.69 29.14 -1.61
N ALA A 415 2.77 28.17 -1.66
CA ALA A 415 1.69 28.15 -2.64
C ALA A 415 0.69 29.28 -2.41
N LYS A 416 0.34 30.02 -3.48
CA LYS A 416 -0.68 31.08 -3.43
C LYS A 416 -2.09 30.53 -3.20
N ASP A 417 -2.34 29.31 -3.67
CA ASP A 417 -3.59 28.59 -3.52
C ASP A 417 -3.27 27.15 -3.05
N PRO A 418 -3.40 26.90 -1.74
CA PRO A 418 -3.13 25.59 -1.15
C PRO A 418 -4.01 24.47 -1.70
N GLU A 419 -5.28 24.77 -2.05
CA GLU A 419 -6.16 23.76 -2.62
C GLU A 419 -5.75 23.38 -4.04
N ALA A 420 -5.44 24.39 -4.88
CA ALA A 420 -4.90 24.15 -6.22
C ALA A 420 -3.59 23.35 -6.15
N PHE A 421 -2.68 23.69 -5.23
CA PHE A 421 -1.44 22.95 -5.02
C PHE A 421 -1.69 21.47 -4.77
N CYS A 422 -2.58 21.12 -3.82
CA CYS A 422 -2.91 19.73 -3.53
C CYS A 422 -3.50 19.01 -4.76
N PHE A 423 -4.36 19.68 -5.52
CA PHE A 423 -4.91 19.10 -6.75
C PHE A 423 -3.86 18.87 -7.82
N GLU A 424 -2.99 19.84 -8.09
CA GLU A 424 -1.92 19.70 -9.09
C GLU A 424 -0.93 18.59 -8.72
N ARG A 425 -0.75 18.34 -7.44
CA ARG A 425 0.27 17.42 -6.93
C ARG A 425 -0.25 16.00 -6.73
N TYR A 426 -1.48 15.83 -6.25
CA TYR A 426 -2.02 14.54 -5.79
C TYR A 426 -3.24 14.04 -6.58
N PHE A 427 -3.80 14.84 -7.44
CA PHE A 427 -5.00 14.49 -8.23
C PHE A 427 -4.77 13.45 -9.33
#